data_8c3cf83fe453bf03a1692eaae1887970
#
_entry.id   8c3cf83fe453bf03a1692eaae1887970
#
_cell.length_a   1.000
_cell.length_b   1.000
_cell.length_c   1.000
_cell.angle_alpha   90.00
_cell.angle_beta   90.00
_cell.angle_gamma   90.00
#
_symmetry.space_group_name_H-M   'P 1'
#
loop_
_entity.id
_entity.type
_entity.pdbx_description
1 polymer ?
#
loop_
_entity_poly.entity_id
_entity_poly.type
_entity_poly.pdbx_seq_one_letter_code
_entity_poly.pdbx_strand_id
1 'polypeptide(L)'
;MRKIITLFLLVVFTPAIFAKGVGFVPYYSQSFWTQSSEGAFRYGNYGFINPATLAMTNRNESFYMINDKNRNFEKPDYGFFSGGKYFGSGVVRYDFSGKSFYDIRYSFGFGNREFGMGFGYAAISGDNPFGYRPSYIVGLLWRPLPYISAGYIYRSNFRNLNEEHVGELAIRPIKNYPLTFYIDGAASNLDDYKKVKWSAGLNYEVLDGIRIGGRYFSDERLSIGIDVSFGYFALGSVVSAPSKDNFNQATNAYLVRFSPLDRSIIYDAFLSKQKVAKLELKGSLQPESSLLSILFPFPSKYTTIYDVLKKLDAIQQDREIKELYLNITDFTASYSDMWEIREKLAQLKASGKKVVIFSESYNIRNYHLATVADEIILEPLGEVTIEGFSSSRSYYKKFMEKYGLGFE
;
A
#
# COMPACT_ATOMS: atom_id res chain seq x y z
N MET A 1 -20.82 -12.59 6.20
CA MET A 1 -20.74 -11.34 5.46
C MET A 1 -21.79 -10.29 5.87
N ARG A 2 -23.12 -10.56 5.86
CA ARG A 2 -24.16 -9.56 6.26
C ARG A 2 -23.97 -8.96 7.66
N LYS A 3 -23.60 -9.73 8.67
CA LYS A 3 -23.40 -9.25 10.06
C LYS A 3 -22.13 -8.40 10.25
N ILE A 4 -21.11 -8.58 9.42
CA ILE A 4 -19.87 -7.79 9.47
C ILE A 4 -20.10 -6.42 8.83
N ILE A 5 -20.87 -6.36 7.76
CA ILE A 5 -21.28 -5.09 7.12
C ILE A 5 -22.14 -4.26 8.07
N THR A 6 -23.02 -4.89 8.84
CA THR A 6 -23.88 -4.22 9.84
C THR A 6 -23.03 -3.67 11.01
N LEU A 7 -21.98 -4.39 11.45
CA LEU A 7 -21.07 -3.90 12.50
C LEU A 7 -20.21 -2.73 12.00
N PHE A 8 -19.78 -2.76 10.74
CA PHE A 8 -19.02 -1.68 10.11
C PHE A 8 -19.86 -0.40 9.96
N LEU A 9 -21.16 -0.54 9.68
CA LEU A 9 -22.11 0.59 9.63
C LEU A 9 -22.49 1.14 11.02
N LEU A 10 -22.46 0.32 12.07
CA LEU A 10 -22.85 0.74 13.43
C LEU A 10 -21.78 1.54 14.17
N VAL A 11 -20.48 1.35 13.83
CA VAL A 11 -19.38 2.14 14.41
C VAL A 11 -19.31 3.57 13.81
N VAL A 12 -20.01 3.82 12.69
CA VAL A 12 -19.96 5.10 11.95
C VAL A 12 -20.99 6.12 12.44
N PHE A 13 -21.95 5.73 13.30
CA PHE A 13 -23.07 6.61 13.65
C PHE A 13 -23.20 6.83 15.17
N THR A 14 -22.36 7.71 15.73
CA THR A 14 -22.70 8.41 16.96
C THR A 14 -22.88 9.90 16.62
N PRO A 15 -24.08 10.49 16.78
CA PRO A 15 -24.30 11.90 16.49
C PRO A 15 -23.66 12.77 17.57
N ALA A 16 -22.74 13.64 17.19
CA ALA A 16 -22.26 14.73 18.02
C ALA A 16 -22.94 16.04 17.59
N ILE A 17 -23.63 16.65 18.55
CA ILE A 17 -24.40 17.88 18.38
C ILE A 17 -23.47 19.10 18.56
N PHE A 18 -23.58 20.10 17.67
CA PHE A 18 -23.02 21.45 17.62
C PHE A 18 -21.84 21.71 16.67
N ALA A 19 -22.15 22.49 15.65
CA ALA A 19 -21.20 22.90 14.61
C ALA A 19 -20.97 24.41 14.58
N LYS A 20 -19.72 24.82 14.80
CA LYS A 20 -19.16 26.07 14.28
C LYS A 20 -17.79 25.74 13.69
N GLY A 21 -17.67 25.75 12.35
CA GLY A 21 -16.42 25.64 11.62
C GLY A 21 -15.52 24.45 12.02
N VAL A 22 -14.83 23.86 11.08
CA VAL A 22 -13.88 22.78 11.38
C VAL A 22 -12.70 23.39 12.10
N GLY A 23 -12.42 22.95 13.32
CA GLY A 23 -11.35 23.48 14.16
C GLY A 23 -9.93 23.03 13.76
N PHE A 24 -9.72 22.57 12.53
CA PHE A 24 -8.46 22.12 11.91
C PHE A 24 -8.53 22.36 10.40
N VAL A 25 -7.40 22.22 9.69
CA VAL A 25 -7.34 22.42 8.23
C VAL A 25 -8.25 21.40 7.52
N PRO A 26 -9.31 21.83 6.82
CA PRO A 26 -10.28 20.91 6.20
C PRO A 26 -9.66 20.07 5.09
N TYR A 27 -10.25 18.90 4.81
CA TYR A 27 -9.77 17.97 3.78
C TYR A 27 -9.59 18.63 2.42
N TYR A 28 -10.60 19.31 1.90
CA TYR A 28 -10.52 19.95 0.58
C TYR A 28 -9.65 21.23 0.52
N SER A 29 -9.31 21.82 1.65
CA SER A 29 -8.32 22.90 1.71
C SER A 29 -6.88 22.38 1.52
N GLN A 30 -6.70 21.08 1.56
CA GLN A 30 -5.42 20.39 1.37
C GLN A 30 -5.30 19.74 -0.02
N SER A 31 -6.29 19.95 -0.89
CA SER A 31 -6.40 19.24 -2.18
C SER A 31 -5.24 19.50 -3.15
N PHE A 32 -4.49 20.59 -3.00
CA PHE A 32 -3.29 20.83 -3.82
C PHE A 32 -2.09 20.00 -3.39
N TRP A 33 -2.09 19.44 -2.18
CA TRP A 33 -1.07 18.48 -1.74
C TRP A 33 -1.37 17.06 -2.23
N THR A 34 -2.57 16.83 -2.76
CA THR A 34 -3.02 15.53 -3.24
C THR A 34 -3.46 15.62 -4.69
N GLN A 35 -2.78 14.92 -5.57
CA GLN A 35 -3.19 14.82 -6.98
C GLN A 35 -4.47 13.99 -7.16
N SER A 36 -4.81 13.15 -6.18
CA SER A 36 -5.99 12.26 -6.19
C SER A 36 -6.46 11.98 -4.76
N SER A 37 -7.53 11.19 -4.61
CA SER A 37 -7.85 10.61 -3.31
C SER A 37 -6.72 9.70 -2.83
N GLU A 38 -6.54 9.56 -1.53
CA GLU A 38 -5.45 8.78 -0.94
C GLU A 38 -5.49 7.30 -1.34
N GLY A 39 -6.68 6.72 -1.48
CA GLY A 39 -6.87 5.35 -1.92
C GLY A 39 -6.52 5.09 -3.39
N ALA A 40 -6.57 6.13 -4.22
CA ALA A 40 -6.22 6.10 -5.63
C ALA A 40 -4.77 6.48 -5.90
N PHE A 41 -4.12 7.13 -4.95
CA PHE A 41 -2.78 7.67 -5.12
C PHE A 41 -1.73 6.61 -4.80
N ARG A 42 -0.81 6.36 -5.73
CA ARG A 42 0.21 5.31 -5.58
C ARG A 42 1.17 5.58 -4.42
N TYR A 43 1.52 6.83 -4.23
CA TYR A 43 2.52 7.23 -3.25
C TYR A 43 1.90 7.76 -1.97
N GLY A 44 0.64 8.28 -2.02
CA GLY A 44 0.01 8.95 -0.90
C GLY A 44 0.83 10.12 -0.36
N ASN A 45 0.35 10.73 0.68
CA ASN A 45 1.11 11.72 1.43
C ASN A 45 1.73 11.10 2.68
N TYR A 46 2.15 9.84 2.58
CA TYR A 46 2.80 9.06 3.65
C TYR A 46 2.07 9.16 4.99
N GLY A 47 0.76 8.96 4.94
CA GLY A 47 -0.11 9.01 6.10
C GLY A 47 -0.49 10.41 6.57
N PHE A 48 -0.06 11.48 5.91
CA PHE A 48 -0.40 12.86 6.29
C PHE A 48 -1.91 13.12 6.24
N ILE A 49 -2.60 12.60 5.25
CA ILE A 49 -4.06 12.70 5.10
C ILE A 49 -4.74 11.44 5.67
N ASN A 50 -4.38 10.25 5.16
CA ASN A 50 -4.92 8.97 5.63
C ASN A 50 -3.79 8.11 6.20
N PRO A 51 -3.66 7.98 7.54
CA PRO A 51 -2.62 7.18 8.17
C PRO A 51 -2.61 5.71 7.74
N ALA A 52 -3.74 5.16 7.30
CA ALA A 52 -3.84 3.77 6.86
C ALA A 52 -3.02 3.46 5.60
N THR A 53 -2.67 4.47 4.78
CA THR A 53 -1.83 4.29 3.59
C THR A 53 -0.43 3.77 3.92
N LEU A 54 0.07 4.03 5.13
CA LEU A 54 1.37 3.55 5.61
C LEU A 54 1.45 2.02 5.70
N ALA A 55 0.33 1.34 5.96
CA ALA A 55 0.29 -0.13 5.96
C ALA A 55 0.64 -0.72 4.58
N MET A 56 0.39 0.03 3.52
CA MET A 56 0.61 -0.38 2.13
C MET A 56 1.91 0.16 1.53
N THR A 57 2.58 1.07 2.25
CA THR A 57 3.88 1.64 1.86
C THR A 57 4.98 0.63 2.15
N ASN A 58 5.75 0.25 1.13
CA ASN A 58 6.82 -0.75 1.25
C ASN A 58 8.23 -0.14 1.21
N ARG A 59 8.34 1.16 1.01
CA ARG A 59 9.61 1.86 0.77
C ARG A 59 9.66 3.15 1.57
N ASN A 60 10.85 3.56 1.94
CA ASN A 60 11.07 4.88 2.53
C ASN A 60 11.15 5.90 1.40
N GLU A 61 10.27 6.85 1.43
CA GLU A 61 10.17 7.88 0.41
C GLU A 61 9.94 9.24 1.07
N SER A 62 10.27 10.30 0.34
CA SER A 62 9.96 11.65 0.76
C SER A 62 9.64 12.52 -0.45
N PHE A 63 8.80 13.52 -0.26
CA PHE A 63 8.60 14.52 -1.28
C PHE A 63 8.46 15.91 -0.67
N TYR A 64 8.88 16.89 -1.46
CA TYR A 64 8.75 18.30 -1.21
C TYR A 64 7.82 18.91 -2.25
N MET A 65 6.92 19.78 -1.81
CA MET A 65 5.96 20.42 -2.69
C MET A 65 5.85 21.91 -2.37
N ILE A 66 5.81 22.74 -3.40
CA ILE A 66 5.58 24.17 -3.31
C ILE A 66 4.27 24.48 -4.02
N ASN A 67 3.38 25.20 -3.37
CA ASN A 67 2.16 25.73 -3.97
C ASN A 67 2.31 27.24 -4.19
N ASP A 68 2.55 27.61 -5.43
CA ASP A 68 2.67 29.00 -5.87
C ASP A 68 1.30 29.57 -6.23
N LYS A 69 0.65 30.18 -5.24
CA LYS A 69 -0.72 30.72 -5.37
C LYS A 69 -0.79 31.89 -6.37
N ASN A 70 0.27 32.68 -6.48
CA ASN A 70 0.28 33.94 -7.21
C ASN A 70 1.11 33.87 -8.50
N ARG A 71 1.72 32.71 -8.83
CA ARG A 71 2.61 32.50 -10.00
C ARG A 71 3.84 33.40 -10.04
N ASN A 72 4.29 33.93 -8.93
CA ASN A 72 5.45 34.78 -8.79
C ASN A 72 6.42 34.33 -7.70
N PHE A 73 6.13 33.16 -7.08
CA PHE A 73 6.87 32.59 -5.94
C PHE A 73 6.95 33.51 -4.72
N GLU A 74 6.12 34.53 -4.63
CA GLU A 74 6.02 35.35 -3.43
C GLU A 74 5.15 34.62 -2.38
N LYS A 75 5.75 34.32 -1.21
CA LYS A 75 5.08 33.69 -0.08
C LYS A 75 4.29 32.41 -0.42
N PRO A 76 4.92 31.44 -1.09
CA PRO A 76 4.24 30.19 -1.44
C PRO A 76 3.93 29.38 -0.17
N ASP A 77 2.91 28.54 -0.25
CA ASP A 77 2.80 27.44 0.71
C ASP A 77 3.80 26.36 0.33
N TYR A 78 4.34 25.65 1.30
CA TYR A 78 5.20 24.50 1.02
C TYR A 78 4.93 23.36 1.99
N GLY A 79 5.11 22.15 1.51
CA GLY A 79 4.97 20.93 2.28
C GLY A 79 6.17 20.02 2.10
N PHE A 80 6.56 19.37 3.19
CA PHE A 80 7.50 18.27 3.17
C PHE A 80 6.84 17.05 3.82
N PHE A 81 6.94 15.91 3.16
CA PHE A 81 6.30 14.66 3.59
C PHE A 81 7.31 13.54 3.47
N SER A 82 7.39 12.70 4.48
CA SER A 82 8.29 11.55 4.47
C SER A 82 7.68 10.40 5.24
N GLY A 83 7.93 9.20 4.78
CA GLY A 83 7.45 8.01 5.46
C GLY A 83 7.93 6.72 4.83
N GLY A 84 7.67 5.66 5.55
CA GLY A 84 7.93 4.30 5.14
C GLY A 84 6.87 3.38 5.70
N LYS A 85 7.19 2.11 5.79
CA LYS A 85 6.28 1.12 6.36
C LYS A 85 6.05 1.45 7.84
N TYR A 86 4.78 1.61 8.22
CA TYR A 86 4.27 1.86 9.58
C TYR A 86 4.38 3.28 10.13
N PHE A 87 5.31 4.11 9.65
CA PHE A 87 5.47 5.46 10.18
C PHE A 87 5.61 6.50 9.06
N GLY A 88 4.98 7.65 9.26
CA GLY A 88 5.10 8.80 8.38
C GLY A 88 4.99 10.11 9.14
N SER A 89 5.54 11.14 8.55
CA SER A 89 5.48 12.51 9.05
C SER A 89 5.37 13.49 7.91
N GLY A 90 4.78 14.64 8.19
CA GLY A 90 4.73 15.72 7.24
C GLY A 90 4.58 17.06 7.94
N VAL A 91 5.05 18.10 7.27
CA VAL A 91 4.89 19.48 7.69
C VAL A 91 4.44 20.30 6.50
N VAL A 92 3.40 21.09 6.70
CA VAL A 92 2.90 22.04 5.70
C VAL A 92 2.89 23.43 6.32
N ARG A 93 3.56 24.37 5.66
CA ARG A 93 3.46 25.79 5.96
C ARG A 93 2.39 26.40 5.08
N TYR A 94 1.46 27.08 5.70
CA TYR A 94 0.45 27.90 5.05
C TYR A 94 0.77 29.37 5.27
N ASP A 95 0.72 30.17 4.20
CA ASP A 95 0.78 31.63 4.27
C ASP A 95 -0.58 32.23 3.95
N PHE A 96 -1.07 33.09 4.81
CA PHE A 96 -2.35 33.78 4.63
C PHE A 96 -2.23 35.23 5.07
N SER A 97 -2.27 36.15 4.13
CA SER A 97 -2.22 37.61 4.38
C SER A 97 -1.02 38.04 5.23
N GLY A 98 0.14 37.43 5.02
CA GLY A 98 1.38 37.74 5.75
C GLY A 98 1.52 37.07 7.11
N LYS A 99 0.55 36.29 7.53
CA LYS A 99 0.60 35.41 8.69
C LYS A 99 0.87 33.99 8.24
N SER A 100 1.74 33.28 8.94
CA SER A 100 2.05 31.90 8.58
C SER A 100 1.92 30.95 9.76
N PHE A 101 1.39 29.77 9.47
CA PHE A 101 1.33 28.69 10.43
C PHE A 101 1.75 27.36 9.81
N TYR A 102 2.09 26.40 10.64
CA TYR A 102 2.53 25.07 10.29
C TYR A 102 1.50 24.04 10.76
N ASP A 103 1.12 23.12 9.87
CA ASP A 103 0.39 21.88 10.20
C ASP A 103 1.42 20.75 10.18
N ILE A 104 1.76 20.23 11.36
CA ILE A 104 2.78 19.19 11.56
C ILE A 104 2.06 17.92 11.95
N ARG A 105 2.28 16.83 11.21
CA ARG A 105 1.61 15.56 11.47
C ARG A 105 2.58 14.41 11.61
N TYR A 106 2.24 13.53 12.54
CA TYR A 106 2.88 12.24 12.74
C TYR A 106 1.82 11.17 12.63
N SER A 107 2.13 10.12 11.89
CA SER A 107 1.17 9.08 11.56
C SER A 107 1.78 7.70 11.73
N PHE A 108 0.97 6.76 12.20
CA PHE A 108 1.29 5.35 12.33
C PHE A 108 0.24 4.54 11.59
N GLY A 109 0.67 3.56 10.81
CA GLY A 109 -0.22 2.68 10.05
C GLY A 109 0.12 1.22 10.28
N PHE A 110 -0.91 0.39 10.33
CA PHE A 110 -0.83 -1.05 10.56
C PHE A 110 -1.69 -1.78 9.55
N GLY A 111 -1.30 -2.98 9.19
CA GLY A 111 -2.06 -3.82 8.29
C GLY A 111 -1.23 -4.46 7.20
N ASN A 112 -1.90 -4.84 6.15
CA ASN A 112 -1.33 -5.49 4.97
C ASN A 112 -1.80 -4.80 3.68
N ARG A 113 -1.58 -5.43 2.51
CA ARG A 113 -1.98 -4.87 1.21
C ARG A 113 -3.49 -4.83 0.98
N GLU A 114 -4.27 -5.60 1.73
CA GLU A 114 -5.73 -5.73 1.57
C GLU A 114 -6.48 -4.84 2.56
N PHE A 115 -5.96 -4.70 3.78
CA PHE A 115 -6.56 -3.87 4.82
C PHE A 115 -5.48 -3.12 5.59
N GLY A 116 -5.68 -1.82 5.75
CA GLY A 116 -4.87 -0.94 6.56
C GLY A 116 -5.72 -0.11 7.50
N MET A 117 -5.21 0.13 8.69
CA MET A 117 -5.70 1.13 9.63
C MET A 117 -4.56 1.98 10.13
N GLY A 118 -4.86 3.18 10.60
CA GLY A 118 -3.81 4.06 11.10
C GLY A 118 -4.34 5.18 11.97
N PHE A 119 -3.41 5.75 12.73
CA PHE A 119 -3.64 6.87 13.64
C PHE A 119 -2.64 7.98 13.34
N GLY A 120 -3.12 9.21 13.38
CA GLY A 120 -2.32 10.39 13.19
C GLY A 120 -2.61 11.44 14.26
N TYR A 121 -1.60 12.25 14.54
CA TYR A 121 -1.71 13.44 15.36
C TYR A 121 -1.23 14.64 14.57
N ALA A 122 -2.02 15.70 14.54
CA ALA A 122 -1.72 16.96 13.89
C ALA A 122 -1.54 18.05 14.95
N ALA A 123 -0.38 18.71 14.95
CA ALA A 123 -0.06 19.88 15.73
C ALA A 123 -0.09 21.13 14.85
N ILE A 124 -0.60 22.23 15.37
CA ILE A 124 -0.62 23.53 14.70
C ILE A 124 0.32 24.48 15.46
N SER A 125 1.21 25.15 14.75
CA SER A 125 2.18 26.09 15.31
C SER A 125 2.27 27.34 14.44
N GLY A 126 2.55 28.50 15.04
CA GLY A 126 2.68 29.79 14.36
C GLY A 126 1.44 30.67 14.47
N ASP A 127 1.41 31.75 13.66
CA ASP A 127 0.31 32.71 13.66
C ASP A 127 -0.85 32.21 12.80
N ASN A 128 -1.80 31.58 13.46
CA ASN A 128 -2.93 30.88 12.87
C ASN A 128 -4.21 31.73 12.92
N PRO A 129 -4.56 32.44 11.86
CA PRO A 129 -5.70 33.34 11.83
C PRO A 129 -7.07 32.60 11.86
N PHE A 130 -7.09 31.31 11.58
CA PHE A 130 -8.31 30.49 11.54
C PHE A 130 -8.65 29.85 12.88
N GLY A 131 -7.78 29.98 13.90
CA GLY A 131 -7.97 29.35 15.19
C GLY A 131 -7.92 27.82 15.16
N TYR A 132 -7.23 27.22 14.17
CA TYR A 132 -7.06 25.77 14.09
C TYR A 132 -6.34 25.22 15.35
N ARG A 133 -6.72 24.03 15.75
CA ARG A 133 -6.26 23.36 16.95
C ARG A 133 -5.64 22.00 16.61
N PRO A 134 -4.83 21.46 17.51
CA PRO A 134 -4.36 20.08 17.38
C PRO A 134 -5.53 19.10 17.22
N SER A 135 -5.34 18.09 16.39
CA SER A 135 -6.36 17.11 16.06
C SER A 135 -5.77 15.71 15.96
N TYR A 136 -6.61 14.70 16.16
CA TYR A 136 -6.28 13.32 15.86
C TYR A 136 -6.96 12.86 14.58
N ILE A 137 -6.35 11.89 13.92
CA ILE A 137 -6.79 11.37 12.64
C ILE A 137 -6.85 9.84 12.78
N VAL A 138 -7.95 9.24 12.35
CA VAL A 138 -8.09 7.79 12.23
C VAL A 138 -8.34 7.48 10.78
N GLY A 139 -7.56 6.57 10.22
CA GLY A 139 -7.68 6.16 8.82
C GLY A 139 -7.97 4.69 8.69
N LEU A 140 -8.79 4.34 7.72
CA LEU A 140 -9.04 2.98 7.26
C LEU A 140 -8.85 2.94 5.74
N LEU A 141 -8.27 1.85 5.24
CA LEU A 141 -8.11 1.61 3.81
C LEU A 141 -8.30 0.12 3.53
N TRP A 142 -9.26 -0.19 2.67
CA TRP A 142 -9.63 -1.56 2.34
C TRP A 142 -9.52 -1.79 0.84
N ARG A 143 -8.73 -2.79 0.44
CA ARG A 143 -8.49 -3.21 -0.94
C ARG A 143 -8.80 -4.69 -1.10
N PRO A 144 -10.10 -5.06 -1.11
CA PRO A 144 -10.51 -6.48 -1.17
C PRO A 144 -10.05 -7.17 -2.46
N LEU A 145 -9.83 -6.37 -3.49
CA LEU A 145 -9.41 -6.82 -4.82
C LEU A 145 -8.35 -5.86 -5.37
N PRO A 146 -7.45 -6.32 -6.25
CA PRO A 146 -6.38 -5.48 -6.80
C PRO A 146 -6.86 -4.25 -7.59
N TYR A 147 -8.14 -4.19 -7.92
CA TYR A 147 -8.75 -3.14 -8.75
C TYR A 147 -9.82 -2.31 -8.01
N ILE A 148 -10.04 -2.54 -6.71
CA ILE A 148 -10.96 -1.77 -5.88
C ILE A 148 -10.25 -1.33 -4.60
N SER A 149 -10.41 -0.05 -4.27
CA SER A 149 -9.94 0.54 -3.01
C SER A 149 -11.03 1.38 -2.40
N ALA A 150 -11.32 1.17 -1.13
CA ALA A 150 -12.25 1.99 -0.35
C ALA A 150 -11.52 2.52 0.88
N GLY A 151 -11.60 3.81 1.13
CA GLY A 151 -10.96 4.48 2.26
C GLY A 151 -11.94 5.26 3.10
N TYR A 152 -11.57 5.44 4.35
CA TYR A 152 -12.31 6.27 5.28
C TYR A 152 -11.34 6.98 6.21
N ILE A 153 -11.59 8.26 6.45
CA ILE A 153 -10.81 9.10 7.35
C ILE A 153 -11.77 9.77 8.32
N TYR A 154 -11.46 9.67 9.58
CA TYR A 154 -12.10 10.42 10.65
C TYR A 154 -11.07 11.35 11.26
N ARG A 155 -11.41 12.61 11.39
CA ARG A 155 -10.59 13.63 12.03
C ARG A 155 -11.38 14.41 13.05
N SER A 156 -10.82 14.62 14.24
CA SER A 156 -11.45 15.41 15.27
C SER A 156 -10.42 16.16 16.11
N ASN A 157 -10.82 17.26 16.72
CA ASN A 157 -9.99 17.97 17.66
C ASN A 157 -10.34 17.61 19.12
N PHE A 158 -9.35 17.80 20.03
CA PHE A 158 -9.50 17.39 21.43
C PHE A 158 -10.39 18.31 22.29
N ARG A 159 -10.73 19.52 21.81
CA ARG A 159 -11.42 20.51 22.66
C ARG A 159 -12.87 20.76 22.28
N ASN A 160 -13.16 20.88 21.02
CA ASN A 160 -14.48 21.32 20.55
C ASN A 160 -15.31 20.20 19.92
N LEU A 161 -14.77 18.98 19.88
CA LEU A 161 -15.37 17.81 19.23
C LEU A 161 -15.83 18.08 17.77
N ASN A 162 -15.22 19.09 17.14
CA ASN A 162 -15.42 19.29 15.70
C ASN A 162 -14.84 18.09 14.97
N GLU A 163 -15.57 17.56 14.04
CA GLU A 163 -15.22 16.34 13.32
C GLU A 163 -15.38 16.49 11.81
N GLU A 164 -14.61 15.74 11.10
CA GLU A 164 -14.69 15.61 9.65
C GLU A 164 -14.59 14.14 9.28
N HIS A 165 -15.50 13.71 8.42
CA HIS A 165 -15.57 12.37 7.88
C HIS A 165 -15.30 12.44 6.39
N VAL A 166 -14.35 11.64 5.91
CA VAL A 166 -14.03 11.54 4.48
C VAL A 166 -14.19 10.09 4.05
N GLY A 167 -14.99 9.89 3.03
CA GLY A 167 -15.15 8.60 2.36
C GLY A 167 -14.52 8.66 0.98
N GLU A 168 -13.85 7.61 0.56
CA GLU A 168 -13.25 7.51 -0.77
C GLU A 168 -13.45 6.13 -1.38
N LEU A 169 -13.60 6.11 -2.71
CA LEU A 169 -13.68 4.90 -3.51
C LEU A 169 -12.84 5.08 -4.76
N ALA A 170 -12.00 4.08 -5.07
CA ALA A 170 -11.23 4.06 -6.30
C ALA A 170 -11.36 2.71 -7.00
N ILE A 171 -11.44 2.73 -8.32
CA ILE A 171 -11.57 1.54 -9.16
C ILE A 171 -10.56 1.58 -10.31
N ARG A 172 -10.01 0.41 -10.62
CA ARG A 172 -9.18 0.17 -11.80
C ARG A 172 -9.91 -0.81 -12.72
N PRO A 173 -10.68 -0.34 -13.71
CA PRO A 173 -11.60 -1.19 -14.47
C PRO A 173 -10.91 -2.22 -15.36
N ILE A 174 -9.65 -1.96 -15.74
CA ILE A 174 -8.88 -2.84 -16.62
C ILE A 174 -7.65 -3.32 -15.86
N LYS A 175 -7.56 -4.63 -15.59
CA LYS A 175 -6.56 -5.26 -14.73
C LYS A 175 -5.11 -4.90 -15.07
N ASN A 176 -4.76 -4.85 -16.35
CA ASN A 176 -3.39 -4.62 -16.84
C ASN A 176 -3.18 -3.20 -17.38
N TYR A 177 -4.15 -2.30 -17.18
CA TYR A 177 -4.10 -0.94 -17.67
C TYR A 177 -4.02 0.02 -16.47
N PRO A 178 -3.01 0.87 -16.38
CA PRO A 178 -2.76 1.70 -15.20
C PRO A 178 -3.66 2.94 -15.16
N LEU A 179 -4.96 2.76 -15.42
CA LEU A 179 -6.00 3.78 -15.34
C LEU A 179 -6.85 3.54 -14.09
N THR A 180 -6.93 4.54 -13.23
CA THR A 180 -7.70 4.51 -11.99
C THR A 180 -8.69 5.66 -11.97
N PHE A 181 -9.95 5.37 -11.76
CA PHE A 181 -11.00 6.35 -11.45
C PHE A 181 -11.22 6.39 -9.96
N TYR A 182 -11.56 7.56 -9.44
CA TYR A 182 -11.87 7.72 -8.02
C TYR A 182 -12.93 8.79 -7.77
N ILE A 183 -13.59 8.67 -6.64
CA ILE A 183 -14.50 9.65 -6.07
C ILE A 183 -14.24 9.72 -4.56
N ASP A 184 -14.29 10.89 -4.01
CA ASP A 184 -14.25 11.12 -2.56
C ASP A 184 -15.26 12.16 -2.13
N GLY A 185 -15.63 12.11 -0.85
CA GLY A 185 -16.56 13.06 -0.25
C GLY A 185 -16.19 13.35 1.20
N ALA A 186 -16.29 14.62 1.61
CA ALA A 186 -16.03 15.06 2.97
C ALA A 186 -17.25 15.75 3.57
N ALA A 187 -17.64 15.32 4.77
CA ALA A 187 -18.68 15.90 5.58
C ALA A 187 -18.10 16.37 6.92
N SER A 188 -18.31 17.61 7.29
CA SER A 188 -17.94 18.14 8.60
C SER A 188 -19.19 18.20 9.47
N ASN A 189 -19.10 17.64 10.71
CA ASN A 189 -20.20 17.61 11.66
C ASN A 189 -21.49 17.11 11.00
N LEU A 190 -21.66 15.83 10.89
CA LEU A 190 -22.64 15.04 10.10
C LEU A 190 -24.08 15.56 9.92
N ASP A 191 -24.43 16.69 10.53
CA ASP A 191 -25.79 17.21 10.57
C ASP A 191 -26.26 17.88 9.26
N ASP A 192 -25.37 18.09 8.28
CA ASP A 192 -25.70 18.82 7.06
C ASP A 192 -25.29 18.07 5.79
N TYR A 193 -26.02 17.01 5.47
CA TYR A 193 -25.82 16.21 4.24
C TYR A 193 -25.90 17.02 2.94
N LYS A 194 -26.53 18.20 2.98
CA LYS A 194 -26.65 19.11 1.83
C LYS A 194 -25.35 19.85 1.55
N LYS A 195 -24.39 19.84 2.47
CA LYS A 195 -23.10 20.54 2.36
C LYS A 195 -21.91 19.59 2.19
N VAL A 196 -22.16 18.33 1.87
CA VAL A 196 -21.08 17.39 1.55
C VAL A 196 -20.33 17.90 0.34
N LYS A 197 -19.05 18.21 0.53
CA LYS A 197 -18.15 18.48 -0.59
C LYS A 197 -17.69 17.15 -1.18
N TRP A 198 -17.57 17.09 -2.49
CA TRP A 198 -17.09 15.89 -3.19
C TRP A 198 -16.10 16.26 -4.29
N SER A 199 -15.32 15.29 -4.68
CA SER A 199 -14.54 15.37 -5.90
C SER A 199 -14.51 14.03 -6.62
N ALA A 200 -14.27 14.07 -7.92
CA ALA A 200 -14.08 12.87 -8.74
C ALA A 200 -12.93 13.12 -9.71
N GLY A 201 -12.25 12.05 -10.06
CA GLY A 201 -11.10 12.20 -10.95
C GLY A 201 -10.58 10.87 -11.49
N LEU A 202 -9.49 11.01 -12.22
CA LEU A 202 -8.77 9.88 -12.80
C LEU A 202 -7.26 10.09 -12.71
N ASN A 203 -6.54 8.97 -12.66
CA ASN A 203 -5.08 8.91 -12.79
C ASN A 203 -4.73 7.88 -13.86
N TYR A 204 -3.84 8.25 -14.74
CA TYR A 204 -3.37 7.39 -15.82
C TYR A 204 -1.85 7.44 -15.95
N GLU A 205 -1.19 6.30 -15.91
CA GLU A 205 0.23 6.16 -16.22
C GLU A 205 0.36 5.89 -17.72
N VAL A 206 0.60 6.95 -18.49
CA VAL A 206 0.64 6.93 -19.98
C VAL A 206 1.80 6.10 -20.48
N LEU A 207 2.95 6.26 -19.85
CA LEU A 207 4.19 5.51 -20.06
C LEU A 207 4.77 5.18 -18.68
N ASP A 208 5.62 4.16 -18.62
CA ASP A 208 6.29 3.85 -17.37
C ASP A 208 7.05 5.08 -16.86
N GLY A 209 6.66 5.56 -15.69
CA GLY A 209 7.22 6.75 -15.09
C GLY A 209 6.57 8.07 -15.49
N ILE A 210 5.64 8.14 -16.44
CA ILE A 210 4.87 9.34 -16.75
C ILE A 210 3.43 9.15 -16.34
N ARG A 211 2.95 9.95 -15.40
CA ARG A 211 1.56 9.93 -14.93
C ARG A 211 0.90 11.25 -15.16
N ILE A 212 -0.35 11.20 -15.58
CA ILE A 212 -1.24 12.33 -15.67
C ILE A 212 -2.46 12.07 -14.80
N GLY A 213 -2.99 13.13 -14.21
CA GLY A 213 -4.19 13.07 -13.39
C GLY A 213 -5.09 14.25 -13.62
N GLY A 214 -6.38 14.05 -13.44
CA GLY A 214 -7.38 15.11 -13.45
C GLY A 214 -8.35 14.92 -12.31
N ARG A 215 -8.75 16.02 -11.65
CA ARG A 215 -9.68 16.02 -10.52
C ARG A 215 -10.64 17.20 -10.62
N TYR A 216 -11.91 16.92 -10.58
CA TYR A 216 -12.99 17.88 -10.55
C TYR A 216 -13.65 17.90 -9.17
N PHE A 217 -13.98 19.08 -8.68
CA PHE A 217 -14.52 19.31 -7.34
C PHE A 217 -15.95 19.87 -7.40
N SER A 218 -16.72 19.61 -6.37
CA SER A 218 -18.10 20.11 -6.21
C SER A 218 -18.23 21.63 -6.18
N ASP A 219 -17.15 22.35 -5.97
CA ASP A 219 -17.07 23.81 -6.04
C ASP A 219 -16.55 24.31 -7.39
N GLU A 220 -16.67 23.50 -8.45
CA GLU A 220 -16.31 23.78 -9.84
C GLU A 220 -14.80 23.86 -10.09
N ARG A 221 -13.95 23.74 -9.10
CA ARG A 221 -12.50 23.69 -9.30
C ARG A 221 -12.11 22.50 -10.18
N LEU A 222 -11.08 22.71 -10.99
CA LEU A 222 -10.45 21.67 -11.80
C LEU A 222 -8.95 21.65 -11.53
N SER A 223 -8.42 20.47 -11.21
CA SER A 223 -6.97 20.27 -11.08
C SER A 223 -6.48 19.29 -12.12
N ILE A 224 -5.34 19.60 -12.74
CA ILE A 224 -4.67 18.72 -13.69
C ILE A 224 -3.22 18.61 -13.24
N GLY A 225 -2.74 17.37 -13.13
CA GLY A 225 -1.38 17.07 -12.68
C GLY A 225 -0.61 16.21 -13.66
N ILE A 226 0.69 16.40 -13.67
CA ILE A 226 1.66 15.55 -14.34
C ILE A 226 2.79 15.21 -13.38
N ASP A 227 3.26 13.96 -13.41
CA ASP A 227 4.41 13.46 -12.64
C ASP A 227 5.31 12.65 -13.57
N VAL A 228 6.60 12.95 -13.55
CA VAL A 228 7.62 12.28 -14.36
C VAL A 228 8.68 11.70 -13.43
N SER A 229 8.83 10.39 -13.45
CA SER A 229 9.80 9.66 -12.63
C SER A 229 11.07 9.33 -13.41
N PHE A 230 12.21 9.63 -12.81
CA PHE A 230 13.56 9.35 -13.31
C PHE A 230 14.22 8.20 -12.52
N GLY A 231 13.44 7.45 -11.77
CA GLY A 231 13.88 6.31 -10.97
C GLY A 231 14.04 6.66 -9.49
N TYR A 232 15.14 7.29 -9.11
CA TYR A 232 15.39 7.69 -7.71
C TYR A 232 14.72 9.01 -7.33
N PHE A 233 14.33 9.80 -8.30
CA PHE A 233 13.58 11.04 -8.08
C PHE A 233 12.47 11.20 -9.12
N ALA A 234 11.49 12.02 -8.81
CA ALA A 234 10.45 12.41 -9.74
C ALA A 234 10.15 13.90 -9.60
N LEU A 235 9.73 14.48 -10.70
CA LEU A 235 9.27 15.86 -10.78
C LEU A 235 7.80 15.87 -11.16
N GLY A 236 7.01 16.72 -10.52
CA GLY A 236 5.60 16.86 -10.83
C GLY A 236 5.13 18.29 -10.78
N SER A 237 4.02 18.52 -11.45
CA SER A 237 3.32 19.80 -11.41
C SER A 237 1.81 19.56 -11.37
N VAL A 238 1.12 20.39 -10.59
CA VAL A 238 -0.35 20.39 -10.51
C VAL A 238 -0.82 21.82 -10.75
N VAL A 239 -1.68 21.97 -11.74
CA VAL A 239 -2.38 23.22 -12.04
C VAL A 239 -3.80 23.11 -11.52
N SER A 240 -4.23 24.03 -10.66
CA SER A 240 -5.58 24.06 -10.10
C SER A 240 -6.26 25.36 -10.47
N ALA A 241 -7.29 25.27 -11.30
CA ALA A 241 -8.13 26.40 -11.71
C ALA A 241 -9.36 26.51 -10.79
N PRO A 242 -9.80 27.73 -10.42
CA PRO A 242 -10.98 27.94 -9.57
C PRO A 242 -12.29 27.54 -10.27
N SER A 243 -12.32 27.52 -11.61
CA SER A 243 -13.37 26.94 -12.43
C SER A 243 -12.85 26.58 -13.81
N LYS A 244 -13.60 25.80 -14.56
CA LYS A 244 -13.25 25.41 -15.94
C LYS A 244 -13.05 26.60 -16.89
N ASP A 245 -13.64 27.75 -16.60
CA ASP A 245 -13.61 28.95 -17.45
C ASP A 245 -12.54 29.96 -16.99
N ASN A 246 -11.91 29.75 -15.82
CA ASN A 246 -10.99 30.70 -15.19
C ASN A 246 -9.56 30.15 -15.02
N PHE A 247 -8.98 29.56 -16.05
CA PHE A 247 -7.59 29.08 -16.01
C PHE A 247 -6.55 30.20 -15.80
N ASN A 248 -6.90 31.45 -16.12
CA ASN A 248 -6.03 32.60 -15.87
C ASN A 248 -5.74 32.84 -14.38
N GLN A 249 -6.61 32.36 -13.49
CA GLN A 249 -6.47 32.45 -12.04
C GLN A 249 -6.02 31.14 -11.41
N ALA A 250 -5.55 30.18 -12.24
CA ALA A 250 -5.08 28.90 -11.72
C ALA A 250 -3.83 29.07 -10.86
N THR A 251 -3.71 28.28 -9.81
CA THR A 251 -2.52 28.14 -8.99
C THR A 251 -1.67 26.99 -9.49
N ASN A 252 -0.35 27.08 -9.30
CA ASN A 252 0.57 26.02 -9.69
C ASN A 252 1.23 25.43 -8.45
N ALA A 253 1.25 24.11 -8.36
CA ALA A 253 2.04 23.40 -7.37
C ALA A 253 3.12 22.58 -8.08
N TYR A 254 4.32 22.57 -7.50
CA TYR A 254 5.48 21.87 -8.01
C TYR A 254 5.93 20.85 -6.98
N LEU A 255 6.28 19.65 -7.43
CA LEU A 255 6.62 18.52 -6.59
C LEU A 255 7.98 17.95 -6.99
N VAL A 256 8.80 17.67 -5.99
CA VAL A 256 10.02 16.87 -6.13
C VAL A 256 9.92 15.68 -5.16
N ARG A 257 10.00 14.48 -5.68
CA ARG A 257 9.95 13.25 -4.88
C ARG A 257 11.29 12.52 -4.94
N PHE A 258 11.69 11.97 -3.81
CA PHE A 258 12.84 11.07 -3.66
C PHE A 258 12.37 9.71 -3.17
N SER A 259 12.78 8.64 -3.86
CA SER A 259 12.40 7.28 -3.53
C SER A 259 13.51 6.31 -3.90
N PRO A 260 13.56 5.09 -3.34
CA PRO A 260 14.30 3.99 -3.94
C PRO A 260 13.86 3.78 -5.39
N LEU A 261 14.70 3.13 -6.19
CA LEU A 261 14.47 2.92 -7.62
C LEU A 261 13.02 2.51 -7.93
N ASP A 262 12.33 3.34 -8.69
CA ASP A 262 10.96 3.14 -9.16
C ASP A 262 10.92 3.09 -10.69
N ARG A 263 9.74 2.90 -11.28
CA ARG A 263 9.52 2.99 -12.72
C ARG A 263 10.05 4.32 -13.23
N SER A 264 10.74 4.29 -14.34
CA SER A 264 11.49 5.44 -14.84
C SER A 264 11.40 5.53 -16.35
N ILE A 265 11.17 6.73 -16.84
CA ILE A 265 11.20 7.02 -18.27
C ILE A 265 12.59 6.73 -18.88
N ILE A 266 13.66 6.90 -18.11
CA ILE A 266 15.03 6.67 -18.58
C ILE A 266 15.32 5.16 -18.71
N TYR A 267 14.97 4.38 -17.68
CA TYR A 267 15.22 2.94 -17.71
C TYR A 267 14.47 2.23 -18.82
N ASP A 268 13.25 2.67 -19.11
CA ASP A 268 12.42 2.07 -20.15
C ASP A 268 12.87 2.44 -21.55
N ALA A 269 13.46 3.62 -21.72
CA ALA A 269 13.92 4.10 -23.03
C ALA A 269 15.33 3.59 -23.41
N PHE A 270 16.20 3.34 -22.43
CA PHE A 270 17.63 3.11 -22.68
C PHE A 270 18.16 1.78 -22.18
N LEU A 271 17.45 1.07 -21.29
CA LEU A 271 17.92 -0.20 -20.73
C LEU A 271 16.94 -1.33 -21.03
N SER A 272 17.47 -2.47 -21.45
CA SER A 272 16.69 -3.69 -21.64
C SER A 272 15.96 -4.08 -20.35
N LYS A 273 14.63 -4.24 -20.43
CA LYS A 273 13.74 -4.52 -19.29
C LYS A 273 13.81 -5.96 -18.77
N GLN A 274 14.98 -6.58 -18.79
CA GLN A 274 15.12 -7.93 -18.21
C GLN A 274 15.32 -7.83 -16.71
N LYS A 275 14.28 -8.16 -15.94
CA LYS A 275 14.33 -8.20 -14.47
C LYS A 275 14.49 -9.62 -13.98
N VAL A 276 15.28 -9.76 -12.91
CA VAL A 276 15.36 -10.99 -12.12
C VAL A 276 14.53 -10.79 -10.85
N ALA A 277 13.60 -11.71 -10.61
CA ALA A 277 12.87 -11.74 -9.35
C ALA A 277 13.68 -12.54 -8.33
N LYS A 278 13.97 -11.94 -7.17
CA LYS A 278 14.55 -12.66 -6.02
C LYS A 278 13.44 -13.00 -5.04
N LEU A 279 13.24 -14.27 -4.76
CA LEU A 279 12.32 -14.76 -3.74
C LEU A 279 13.09 -15.57 -2.70
N GLU A 280 12.91 -15.27 -1.43
CA GLU A 280 13.46 -16.05 -0.31
C GLU A 280 12.32 -16.73 0.43
N LEU A 281 12.40 -18.05 0.55
CA LEU A 281 11.53 -18.86 1.39
C LEU A 281 12.32 -19.29 2.62
N LYS A 282 11.83 -18.96 3.81
CA LYS A 282 12.49 -19.27 5.10
C LYS A 282 11.48 -19.80 6.11
N GLY A 283 11.95 -20.68 6.98
CA GLY A 283 11.15 -21.27 8.04
C GLY A 283 10.14 -22.30 7.50
N SER A 284 9.11 -22.56 8.28
CA SER A 284 8.05 -23.49 7.91
C SER A 284 6.81 -22.76 7.39
N LEU A 285 6.14 -23.33 6.38
CA LEU A 285 4.82 -22.86 5.98
C LEU A 285 3.81 -23.13 7.09
N GLN A 286 2.96 -22.14 7.33
CA GLN A 286 1.86 -22.29 8.29
C GLN A 286 0.54 -22.54 7.57
N PRO A 287 -0.38 -23.32 8.16
CA PRO A 287 -1.74 -23.41 7.65
C PRO A 287 -2.40 -22.03 7.57
N GLU A 288 -3.42 -21.91 6.73
CA GLU A 288 -4.16 -20.66 6.57
C GLU A 288 -4.61 -20.06 7.91
N SER A 289 -4.47 -18.75 8.01
CA SER A 289 -4.71 -18.00 9.22
C SER A 289 -6.16 -18.05 9.70
N SER A 290 -6.35 -18.06 11.03
CA SER A 290 -7.66 -18.02 11.69
C SER A 290 -8.45 -16.74 11.33
N LEU A 291 -9.79 -16.77 11.48
CA LEU A 291 -10.67 -15.60 11.33
C LEU A 291 -10.21 -14.36 12.11
N LEU A 292 -9.51 -14.55 13.24
CA LEU A 292 -8.94 -13.48 14.04
C LEU A 292 -7.81 -12.71 13.32
N SER A 293 -7.01 -13.36 12.50
CA SER A 293 -5.95 -12.70 11.73
C SER A 293 -6.49 -11.91 10.53
N ILE A 294 -7.71 -12.23 10.08
CA ILE A 294 -8.42 -11.44 9.07
C ILE A 294 -8.98 -10.15 9.69
N LEU A 295 -9.45 -10.23 10.94
CA LEU A 295 -10.00 -9.08 11.67
C LEU A 295 -8.93 -8.17 12.26
N PHE A 296 -7.79 -8.73 12.65
CA PHE A 296 -6.65 -8.01 13.20
C PHE A 296 -5.39 -8.41 12.42
N PRO A 297 -5.13 -7.80 11.27
CA PRO A 297 -3.98 -8.11 10.44
C PRO A 297 -2.69 -7.56 11.04
N PHE A 298 -2.30 -8.08 12.19
CA PHE A 298 -0.92 -7.92 12.64
C PHE A 298 -0.02 -8.60 11.61
N PRO A 299 1.14 -8.02 11.27
CA PRO A 299 2.06 -8.64 10.34
C PRO A 299 2.38 -10.05 10.85
N SER A 300 1.80 -11.05 10.22
CA SER A 300 2.11 -12.43 10.54
C SER A 300 3.57 -12.68 10.18
N LYS A 301 4.33 -13.16 11.14
CA LYS A 301 5.73 -13.54 10.96
C LYS A 301 5.87 -14.79 10.06
N TYR A 302 4.74 -15.35 9.66
CA TYR A 302 4.65 -16.66 9.01
C TYR A 302 4.22 -16.51 7.56
N THR A 303 4.81 -17.31 6.69
CA THR A 303 4.47 -17.39 5.27
C THR A 303 3.50 -18.56 5.07
N THR A 304 2.39 -18.33 4.38
CA THR A 304 1.43 -19.38 3.99
C THR A 304 1.76 -19.89 2.58
N ILE A 305 1.28 -21.09 2.25
CA ILE A 305 1.37 -21.62 0.88
C ILE A 305 0.71 -20.66 -0.12
N TYR A 306 -0.44 -20.09 0.24
CA TYR A 306 -1.15 -19.12 -0.58
C TYR A 306 -0.31 -17.88 -0.90
N ASP A 307 0.45 -17.34 0.07
CA ASP A 307 1.33 -16.19 -0.13
C ASP A 307 2.47 -16.52 -1.12
N VAL A 308 3.02 -17.73 -1.03
CA VAL A 308 4.06 -18.20 -1.95
C VAL A 308 3.52 -18.30 -3.37
N LEU A 309 2.39 -18.99 -3.54
CA LEU A 309 1.76 -19.18 -4.85
C LEU A 309 1.35 -17.84 -5.48
N LYS A 310 0.79 -16.92 -4.69
CA LYS A 310 0.42 -15.56 -5.14
C LYS A 310 1.63 -14.76 -5.62
N LYS A 311 2.78 -14.88 -4.94
CA LYS A 311 4.04 -14.25 -5.39
C LYS A 311 4.53 -14.86 -6.70
N LEU A 312 4.50 -16.18 -6.83
CA LEU A 312 4.88 -16.87 -8.06
C LEU A 312 3.95 -16.52 -9.22
N ASP A 313 2.63 -16.38 -8.98
CA ASP A 313 1.66 -15.89 -9.96
C ASP A 313 1.99 -14.47 -10.45
N ALA A 314 2.31 -13.59 -9.51
CA ALA A 314 2.70 -12.21 -9.85
C ALA A 314 3.97 -12.18 -10.71
N ILE A 315 4.97 -13.03 -10.39
CA ILE A 315 6.19 -13.17 -11.17
C ILE A 315 5.87 -13.72 -12.56
N GLN A 316 4.98 -14.72 -12.66
CA GLN A 316 4.57 -15.31 -13.94
C GLN A 316 3.88 -14.29 -14.86
N GLN A 317 3.03 -13.44 -14.31
CA GLN A 317 2.26 -12.43 -15.05
C GLN A 317 3.08 -11.21 -15.45
N ASP A 318 4.19 -10.92 -14.76
CA ASP A 318 5.06 -9.80 -15.07
C ASP A 318 5.93 -10.13 -16.30
N ARG A 319 5.70 -9.43 -17.40
CA ARG A 319 6.44 -9.65 -18.67
C ARG A 319 7.90 -9.19 -18.63
N GLU A 320 8.25 -8.33 -17.70
CA GLU A 320 9.61 -7.80 -17.56
C GLU A 320 10.52 -8.77 -16.79
N ILE A 321 9.94 -9.62 -15.94
CA ILE A 321 10.70 -10.64 -15.21
C ILE A 321 10.99 -11.80 -16.17
N LYS A 322 12.28 -12.05 -16.41
CA LYS A 322 12.76 -13.16 -17.27
C LYS A 322 13.30 -14.32 -16.46
N GLU A 323 13.70 -14.07 -15.23
CA GLU A 323 14.33 -15.07 -14.39
C GLU A 323 13.82 -14.97 -12.95
N LEU A 324 13.64 -16.11 -12.30
CA LEU A 324 13.37 -16.24 -10.87
C LEU A 324 14.60 -16.84 -10.20
N TYR A 325 15.20 -16.09 -9.26
CA TYR A 325 16.17 -16.62 -8.30
C TYR A 325 15.44 -16.94 -6.99
N LEU A 326 15.35 -18.23 -6.67
CA LEU A 326 14.65 -18.75 -5.49
C LEU A 326 15.64 -19.26 -4.47
N ASN A 327 15.74 -18.62 -3.31
CA ASN A 327 16.52 -19.10 -2.18
C ASN A 327 15.62 -19.89 -1.23
N ILE A 328 15.96 -21.16 -0.98
CA ILE A 328 15.24 -22.08 -0.11
C ILE A 328 16.04 -22.54 1.11
N THR A 329 17.10 -21.80 1.47
CA THR A 329 17.87 -22.05 2.69
C THR A 329 16.95 -22.02 3.91
N ASP A 330 17.05 -23.04 4.77
CA ASP A 330 16.21 -23.20 5.98
C ASP A 330 14.69 -23.28 5.71
N PHE A 331 14.30 -23.59 4.48
CA PHE A 331 12.89 -23.74 4.14
C PHE A 331 12.41 -25.16 4.35
N THR A 332 11.31 -25.30 5.08
CA THR A 332 10.60 -26.57 5.30
C THR A 332 9.12 -26.45 5.01
N ALA A 333 8.55 -27.44 4.37
CA ALA A 333 7.11 -27.51 4.10
C ALA A 333 6.64 -28.97 4.06
N SER A 334 5.32 -29.18 4.06
CA SER A 334 4.75 -30.49 3.83
C SER A 334 5.07 -31.00 2.40
N TYR A 335 4.96 -32.30 2.17
CA TYR A 335 5.16 -32.81 0.81
C TYR A 335 4.13 -32.27 -0.17
N SER A 336 2.89 -32.05 0.26
CA SER A 336 1.86 -31.46 -0.57
C SER A 336 2.17 -30.01 -0.96
N ASP A 337 2.62 -29.20 0.00
CA ASP A 337 2.98 -27.81 -0.26
C ASP A 337 4.20 -27.69 -1.18
N MET A 338 5.21 -28.57 -0.95
CA MET A 338 6.38 -28.65 -1.85
C MET A 338 5.98 -29.03 -3.27
N TRP A 339 5.01 -29.95 -3.41
CA TRP A 339 4.47 -30.34 -4.71
C TRP A 339 3.77 -29.16 -5.40
N GLU A 340 2.91 -28.43 -4.70
CA GLU A 340 2.20 -27.28 -5.26
C GLU A 340 3.17 -26.18 -5.70
N ILE A 341 4.19 -25.87 -4.90
CA ILE A 341 5.23 -24.91 -5.27
C ILE A 341 5.98 -25.40 -6.51
N ARG A 342 6.33 -26.68 -6.56
CA ARG A 342 7.04 -27.29 -7.70
C ARG A 342 6.23 -27.20 -8.99
N GLU A 343 4.93 -27.54 -8.94
CA GLU A 343 4.03 -27.42 -10.09
C GLU A 343 3.92 -25.97 -10.58
N LYS A 344 3.88 -25.02 -9.64
CA LYS A 344 3.85 -23.60 -9.98
C LYS A 344 5.14 -23.11 -10.62
N LEU A 345 6.30 -23.61 -10.16
CA LEU A 345 7.60 -23.35 -10.78
C LEU A 345 7.69 -23.96 -12.19
N ALA A 346 7.12 -25.16 -12.40
CA ALA A 346 7.04 -25.77 -13.72
C ALA A 346 6.20 -24.92 -14.68
N GLN A 347 5.05 -24.39 -14.24
CA GLN A 347 4.23 -23.46 -15.03
C GLN A 347 4.98 -22.17 -15.37
N LEU A 348 5.74 -21.64 -14.41
CA LEU A 348 6.56 -20.43 -14.59
C LEU A 348 7.64 -20.68 -15.66
N LYS A 349 8.31 -21.83 -15.62
CA LYS A 349 9.27 -22.27 -16.61
C LYS A 349 8.61 -22.46 -18.00
N ALA A 350 7.44 -23.10 -18.05
CA ALA A 350 6.67 -23.28 -19.29
C ALA A 350 6.24 -21.93 -19.90
N SER A 351 6.10 -20.86 -19.11
CA SER A 351 5.85 -19.49 -19.58
C SER A 351 7.10 -18.78 -20.15
N GLY A 352 8.25 -19.48 -20.25
CA GLY A 352 9.48 -18.97 -20.84
C GLY A 352 10.37 -18.20 -19.84
N LYS A 353 10.16 -18.36 -18.54
CA LYS A 353 11.01 -17.75 -17.51
C LYS A 353 12.05 -18.77 -17.00
N LYS A 354 13.30 -18.33 -16.85
CA LYS A 354 14.37 -19.15 -16.25
C LYS A 354 14.14 -19.25 -14.74
N VAL A 355 14.31 -20.44 -14.18
CA VAL A 355 14.21 -20.71 -12.75
C VAL A 355 15.55 -21.17 -12.22
N VAL A 356 16.11 -20.42 -11.28
CA VAL A 356 17.36 -20.75 -10.58
C VAL A 356 17.03 -20.93 -9.10
N ILE A 357 17.47 -22.06 -8.53
CA ILE A 357 17.23 -22.38 -7.11
C ILE A 357 18.55 -22.52 -6.38
N PHE A 358 18.68 -21.77 -5.29
CA PHE A 358 19.85 -21.78 -4.40
C PHE A 358 19.47 -22.33 -3.03
N SER A 359 20.38 -23.11 -2.44
CA SER A 359 20.33 -23.49 -1.02
C SER A 359 21.74 -23.69 -0.47
N GLU A 360 21.90 -23.48 0.82
CA GLU A 360 23.14 -23.83 1.56
C GLU A 360 23.28 -25.34 1.78
N SER A 361 22.15 -26.07 1.77
CA SER A 361 22.13 -27.53 1.84
C SER A 361 20.88 -28.09 1.15
N TYR A 362 21.01 -29.30 0.62
CA TYR A 362 19.86 -30.00 0.02
C TYR A 362 19.62 -31.33 0.72
N ASN A 363 18.45 -31.46 1.32
CA ASN A 363 17.89 -32.76 1.71
C ASN A 363 17.00 -33.29 0.57
N ILE A 364 16.51 -34.52 0.69
CA ILE A 364 15.70 -35.18 -0.34
C ILE A 364 14.48 -34.35 -0.76
N ARG A 365 13.82 -33.64 0.18
CA ARG A 365 12.63 -32.83 -0.09
C ARG A 365 12.97 -31.56 -0.86
N ASN A 366 13.97 -30.81 -0.37
CA ASN A 366 14.40 -29.58 -1.01
C ASN A 366 15.06 -29.84 -2.37
N TYR A 367 15.77 -30.95 -2.50
CA TYR A 367 16.32 -31.37 -3.77
C TYR A 367 15.24 -31.74 -4.78
N HIS A 368 14.19 -32.47 -4.35
CA HIS A 368 13.03 -32.76 -5.20
C HIS A 368 12.36 -31.48 -5.70
N LEU A 369 12.20 -30.47 -4.84
CA LEU A 369 11.69 -29.15 -5.27
C LEU A 369 12.65 -28.52 -6.29
N ALA A 370 13.97 -28.60 -6.04
CA ALA A 370 14.96 -27.95 -6.89
C ALA A 370 15.08 -28.59 -8.28
N THR A 371 14.73 -29.88 -8.45
CA THR A 371 14.83 -30.59 -9.75
C THR A 371 13.97 -30.00 -10.86
N VAL A 372 13.02 -29.11 -10.58
CA VAL A 372 12.25 -28.40 -11.60
C VAL A 372 13.03 -27.24 -12.21
N ALA A 373 14.04 -26.73 -11.54
CA ALA A 373 14.81 -25.56 -11.95
C ALA A 373 15.60 -25.79 -13.24
N ASP A 374 15.96 -24.72 -13.92
CA ASP A 374 16.93 -24.72 -15.01
C ASP A 374 18.37 -24.81 -14.48
N GLU A 375 18.57 -24.29 -13.26
CA GLU A 375 19.86 -24.26 -12.61
C GLU A 375 19.70 -24.45 -11.10
N ILE A 376 20.48 -25.35 -10.52
CA ILE A 376 20.52 -25.63 -9.08
C ILE A 376 21.87 -25.18 -8.56
N ILE A 377 21.88 -24.29 -7.60
CA ILE A 377 23.09 -23.75 -6.99
C ILE A 377 23.17 -24.22 -5.54
N LEU A 378 24.31 -24.80 -5.20
CA LEU A 378 24.69 -25.18 -3.85
C LEU A 378 25.77 -24.23 -3.34
N GLU A 379 25.70 -23.83 -2.08
CA GLU A 379 26.79 -23.14 -1.39
C GLU A 379 28.07 -23.98 -1.46
N PRO A 380 29.25 -23.40 -1.75
CA PRO A 380 30.48 -24.15 -1.89
C PRO A 380 30.86 -25.05 -0.70
N LEU A 381 30.49 -24.68 0.50
CA LEU A 381 30.64 -25.48 1.72
C LEU A 381 29.38 -26.27 2.10
N GLY A 382 28.39 -26.28 1.22
CA GLY A 382 27.11 -26.91 1.46
C GLY A 382 27.12 -28.41 1.28
N GLU A 383 26.10 -29.08 1.83
CA GLU A 383 25.98 -30.54 1.80
C GLU A 383 24.70 -30.95 1.02
N VAL A 384 24.81 -32.07 0.31
CA VAL A 384 23.68 -32.74 -0.34
C VAL A 384 23.42 -34.07 0.33
N THR A 385 22.36 -34.18 1.10
CA THR A 385 21.99 -35.39 1.83
C THR A 385 20.72 -36.01 1.19
N ILE A 386 20.96 -36.97 0.29
CA ILE A 386 19.88 -37.71 -0.39
C ILE A 386 19.85 -39.12 0.19
N GLU A 387 19.14 -39.27 1.30
CA GLU A 387 18.89 -40.57 1.91
C GLU A 387 17.62 -41.20 1.29
N GLY A 388 17.63 -42.53 1.17
CA GLY A 388 16.45 -43.24 0.71
C GLY A 388 15.35 -43.26 1.77
N PHE A 389 14.16 -43.68 1.37
CA PHE A 389 13.05 -43.88 2.30
C PHE A 389 13.13 -45.30 2.89
N SER A 390 13.18 -45.41 4.21
CA SER A 390 13.01 -46.70 4.91
C SER A 390 11.81 -46.61 5.84
N SER A 391 11.00 -47.65 5.86
CA SER A 391 9.91 -47.80 6.82
C SER A 391 10.05 -49.13 7.51
N SER A 392 10.19 -49.11 8.83
CA SER A 392 10.17 -50.32 9.65
C SER A 392 8.93 -50.33 10.53
N ARG A 393 8.25 -51.46 10.58
CA ARG A 393 7.15 -51.69 11.52
C ARG A 393 7.57 -52.74 12.54
N SER A 394 7.46 -52.37 13.80
CA SER A 394 7.62 -53.31 14.90
C SER A 394 6.28 -53.99 15.19
N TYR A 395 6.28 -55.32 15.15
CA TYR A 395 5.09 -56.10 15.46
C TYR A 395 5.24 -56.73 16.87
N TYR A 396 4.41 -56.32 17.79
CA TYR A 396 4.50 -56.75 19.18
C TYR A 396 3.59 -57.95 19.50
N LYS A 397 2.94 -58.58 18.51
CA LYS A 397 1.97 -59.66 18.71
C LYS A 397 2.53 -60.80 19.58
N LYS A 398 3.67 -61.36 19.20
CA LYS A 398 4.30 -62.47 19.96
C LYS A 398 4.77 -62.07 21.36
N PHE A 399 5.17 -60.79 21.53
CA PHE A 399 5.52 -60.26 22.85
C PHE A 399 4.26 -60.15 23.73
N MET A 400 3.17 -59.60 23.22
CA MET A 400 1.92 -59.45 23.94
C MET A 400 1.29 -60.79 24.29
N GLU A 401 1.27 -61.74 23.35
CA GLU A 401 0.81 -63.11 23.62
C GLU A 401 1.59 -63.78 24.75
N LYS A 402 2.91 -63.58 24.84
CA LYS A 402 3.78 -64.12 25.92
C LYS A 402 3.40 -63.57 27.29
N TYR A 403 2.83 -62.38 27.37
CA TYR A 403 2.36 -61.74 28.62
C TYR A 403 0.85 -61.82 28.78
N GLY A 404 0.14 -62.65 27.99
CA GLY A 404 -1.30 -62.86 28.11
C GLY A 404 -2.18 -61.66 27.70
N LEU A 405 -1.61 -60.73 26.95
CA LEU A 405 -2.35 -59.59 26.43
C LEU A 405 -2.79 -59.87 24.98
N GLY A 406 -4.10 -60.06 24.78
CA GLY A 406 -4.71 -60.18 23.47
C GLY A 406 -5.30 -58.87 23.03
N PHE A 407 -5.13 -58.52 21.73
CA PHE A 407 -5.84 -57.47 21.07
C PHE A 407 -6.76 -58.07 20.00
N GLU A 408 -8.05 -57.77 20.08
CA GLU A 408 -9.00 -58.02 18.99
C GLU A 408 -8.95 -56.90 17.95
#